data_188f17d93cb7e4f3fdfd49a1c99a0152
#
_entry.id   188f17d93cb7e4f3fdfd49a1c99a0152
#
_cell.length_a   1.000
_cell.length_b   1.000
_cell.length_c   1.000
_cell.angle_alpha   90.00
_cell.angle_beta   90.00
_cell.angle_gamma   90.00
#
_symmetry.space_group_name_H-M   'P 1'
#
loop_
_entity.id
_entity.type
_entity.pdbx_description
1 polymer ?
#
loop_
_entity_poly.entity_id
_entity_poly.type
_entity_poly.pdbx_seq_one_letter_code
_entity_poly.pdbx_strand_id
1 'polypeptide(L)'
;MGCMSDNLKTNELKDSSIPDNILSISKSIVKIKFQNKMNLGFLIKFFKGDNDFFCLITPGEVISQEMIEHKEEIKLFYDNEEKIKTIHLNPQERFIKNFKDIGIDSTVVEILTQDEIEKIFFLSPVINYIDDFKELKNEDIIIIQFSKGSKGYSIGKIIEINKYEFTHSTNIENSQGSPIFLKGNIKVIGIQKNSENKADFIGPIFNYFQNLKESKANNITNANTTNANNTANDNNTNKNTKANYSKRTKEENGIIRFESGNYYKGEEKDGIRHGKGILYYKNGNIFYEGDWVDDSPEGNGKLIEENGNYYIGQFKKGLRHGKGKMYNKNGELTYEGDYVNDIEEGYGKKIIPSGSYYIGQFKQGKRNGKGAMYKKNGELTYEGEFVDNAAEGHGKIIHDDGSYYIGQFKEGKRHGKGAFYLKNGNPIYEGDYVNHLPEGNGKYYEEDGSYIIGQFKKGAINGKAVKYHKDGRVIYDGDYVNNQPEGNGKYIYETGDYFVGQLKNGMRHGKGKCFTKNGKLVYDGDFADDEMEGNGTLYYDDGSYYVGPFKKGQRDGNGKEYDKNGKLLRLIEYENGVPSSSAQIVES
;
A
#
# COMPACT_ATOMS: atom_id res chain seq x y z
N MET A 1 -47.75 2.72 -19.66
CA MET A 1 -46.52 3.42 -20.01
C MET A 1 -46.13 4.22 -18.77
N GLY A 2 -45.37 3.64 -17.90
CA GLY A 2 -44.88 4.27 -16.69
C GLY A 2 -43.35 4.24 -16.75
N CYS A 3 -42.72 5.39 -16.94
CA CYS A 3 -41.29 5.57 -16.79
C CYS A 3 -40.93 5.36 -15.35
N MET A 4 -40.23 4.29 -15.03
CA MET A 4 -39.47 4.19 -13.78
C MET A 4 -38.27 5.12 -13.92
N SER A 5 -38.38 6.29 -13.31
CA SER A 5 -37.23 7.15 -13.02
C SER A 5 -36.52 6.53 -11.81
N ASP A 6 -35.46 5.75 -12.06
CA ASP A 6 -34.51 5.40 -11.03
C ASP A 6 -33.83 6.69 -10.55
N ASN A 7 -34.22 7.15 -9.39
CA ASN A 7 -33.61 8.23 -8.65
C ASN A 7 -32.17 7.83 -8.30
N LEU A 8 -31.21 8.16 -9.16
CA LEU A 8 -29.79 8.15 -8.85
C LEU A 8 -29.56 9.21 -7.78
N LYS A 9 -29.39 8.76 -6.53
CA LYS A 9 -29.09 9.62 -5.39
C LYS A 9 -27.70 10.22 -5.56
N THR A 10 -27.62 11.51 -5.82
CA THR A 10 -26.39 12.29 -5.59
C THR A 10 -26.23 12.44 -4.08
N ASN A 11 -25.19 11.83 -3.52
CA ASN A 11 -24.85 11.99 -2.10
C ASN A 11 -23.90 13.20 -1.97
N GLU A 12 -24.31 14.25 -1.29
CA GLU A 12 -23.41 15.34 -0.89
C GLU A 12 -22.44 14.82 0.18
N LEU A 13 -21.16 15.14 0.01
CA LEU A 13 -20.11 14.82 0.97
C LEU A 13 -20.24 15.76 2.19
N LYS A 14 -21.04 15.36 3.18
CA LYS A 14 -21.07 16.02 4.50
C LYS A 14 -20.12 15.28 5.45
N ASP A 15 -19.31 16.01 6.20
CA ASP A 15 -18.15 15.52 7.00
C ASP A 15 -18.42 14.34 7.97
N SER A 16 -19.66 14.00 8.27
CA SER A 16 -19.99 13.00 9.30
C SER A 16 -20.47 11.64 8.79
N SER A 17 -20.54 11.41 7.46
CA SER A 17 -21.08 10.17 6.88
C SER A 17 -20.28 9.56 5.72
N ILE A 18 -19.09 10.08 5.46
CA ILE A 18 -18.27 9.66 4.31
C ILE A 18 -17.32 8.56 4.75
N PRO A 19 -17.23 7.43 4.04
CA PRO A 19 -16.16 6.48 4.27
C PRO A 19 -14.79 7.18 4.11
N ASP A 20 -13.88 7.01 5.06
CA ASP A 20 -12.55 7.65 5.09
C ASP A 20 -11.76 7.50 3.80
N ASN A 21 -11.99 6.41 3.07
CA ASN A 21 -11.37 6.15 1.77
C ASN A 21 -11.83 7.14 0.67
N ILE A 22 -13.11 7.56 0.66
CA ILE A 22 -13.62 8.56 -0.30
C ILE A 22 -13.14 9.96 0.08
N LEU A 23 -13.05 10.27 1.38
CA LEU A 23 -12.54 11.56 1.86
C LEU A 23 -11.08 11.77 1.45
N SER A 24 -10.24 10.74 1.55
CA SER A 24 -8.85 10.82 1.11
C SER A 24 -8.70 11.07 -0.39
N ILE A 25 -9.56 10.45 -1.20
CA ILE A 25 -9.60 10.65 -2.67
C ILE A 25 -9.98 12.09 -3.00
N SER A 26 -10.95 12.66 -2.29
CA SER A 26 -11.45 14.01 -2.56
C SER A 26 -10.36 15.09 -2.46
N LYS A 27 -9.32 14.84 -1.66
CA LYS A 27 -8.17 15.76 -1.51
C LYS A 27 -7.28 15.80 -2.75
N SER A 28 -7.31 14.77 -3.58
CA SER A 28 -6.52 14.69 -4.82
C SER A 28 -7.15 15.43 -5.99
N ILE A 29 -8.41 15.86 -5.86
CA ILE A 29 -9.10 16.64 -6.88
C ILE A 29 -8.82 18.11 -6.64
N VAL A 30 -8.36 18.78 -7.68
CA VAL A 30 -7.98 20.18 -7.64
C VAL A 30 -8.85 21.01 -8.58
N LYS A 31 -9.16 22.24 -8.19
CA LYS A 31 -9.69 23.23 -9.10
C LYS A 31 -8.55 23.98 -9.77
N ILE A 32 -8.66 24.16 -11.07
CA ILE A 32 -7.68 24.85 -11.91
C ILE A 32 -8.29 26.17 -12.33
N LYS A 33 -7.67 27.27 -11.94
CA LYS A 33 -8.08 28.60 -12.40
C LYS A 33 -7.09 29.15 -13.40
N PHE A 34 -7.61 29.48 -14.57
CA PHE A 34 -6.91 30.24 -15.57
C PHE A 34 -7.80 31.42 -15.99
N GLN A 35 -7.29 32.66 -15.89
CA GLN A 35 -8.07 33.88 -16.08
C GLN A 35 -9.36 33.84 -15.23
N ASN A 36 -10.55 33.87 -15.86
CA ASN A 36 -11.86 33.87 -15.17
C ASN A 36 -12.56 32.48 -15.22
N LYS A 37 -11.92 31.44 -15.75
CA LYS A 37 -12.48 30.07 -15.83
C LYS A 37 -11.97 29.20 -14.72
N MET A 38 -12.86 28.39 -14.15
CA MET A 38 -12.55 27.35 -13.17
C MET A 38 -12.83 26.00 -13.80
N ASN A 39 -11.87 25.09 -13.72
CA ASN A 39 -11.94 23.73 -14.24
C ASN A 39 -11.47 22.73 -13.18
N LEU A 40 -11.61 21.45 -13.46
CA LEU A 40 -11.16 20.38 -12.58
C LEU A 40 -9.97 19.62 -13.17
N GLY A 41 -9.16 19.11 -12.29
CA GLY A 41 -8.11 18.15 -12.55
C GLY A 41 -7.87 17.30 -11.32
N PHE A 42 -6.97 16.36 -11.40
CA PHE A 42 -6.59 15.58 -10.23
C PHE A 42 -5.08 15.32 -10.20
N LEU A 43 -4.57 15.21 -8.99
CA LEU A 43 -3.17 14.90 -8.73
C LEU A 43 -2.98 13.38 -8.73
N ILE A 44 -2.02 12.90 -9.50
CA ILE A 44 -1.72 11.48 -9.64
C ILE A 44 -0.21 11.27 -9.62
N LYS A 45 0.20 10.13 -9.09
CA LYS A 45 1.58 9.70 -9.06
C LYS A 45 1.81 8.56 -10.05
N PHE A 46 2.67 8.79 -11.04
CA PHE A 46 3.19 7.75 -11.91
C PHE A 46 4.60 7.35 -11.46
N PHE A 47 5.05 6.23 -11.99
CA PHE A 47 6.43 5.78 -11.82
C PHE A 47 7.24 6.08 -13.08
N LYS A 48 8.33 6.85 -12.93
CA LYS A 48 9.26 7.17 -14.01
C LYS A 48 10.66 6.68 -13.64
N GLY A 49 11.00 5.46 -14.02
CA GLY A 49 12.22 4.84 -13.54
C GLY A 49 12.15 4.48 -12.07
N ASP A 50 13.21 4.79 -11.33
CA ASP A 50 13.31 4.57 -9.88
C ASP A 50 12.69 5.72 -9.07
N ASN A 51 12.19 6.76 -9.75
CA ASN A 51 11.63 7.94 -9.11
C ASN A 51 10.12 8.02 -9.27
N ASP A 52 9.45 8.48 -8.24
CA ASP A 52 8.06 8.90 -8.30
C ASP A 52 7.93 10.12 -9.21
N PHE A 53 6.99 10.09 -10.14
CA PHE A 53 6.66 11.20 -11.03
C PHE A 53 5.28 11.73 -10.65
N PHE A 54 5.27 12.89 -10.03
CA PHE A 54 4.06 13.53 -9.56
C PHE A 54 3.51 14.46 -10.65
N CYS A 55 2.22 14.36 -10.96
CA CYS A 55 1.62 15.20 -11.98
C CYS A 55 0.16 15.53 -11.74
N LEU A 56 -0.27 16.59 -12.41
CA LEU A 56 -1.65 16.97 -12.60
C LEU A 56 -2.14 16.38 -13.92
N ILE A 57 -3.33 15.76 -13.91
CA ILE A 57 -4.05 15.40 -15.13
C ILE A 57 -5.31 16.24 -15.22
N THR A 58 -5.56 16.79 -16.40
CA THR A 58 -6.74 17.59 -16.72
C THR A 58 -7.19 17.36 -18.17
N PRO A 59 -8.45 17.60 -18.53
CA PRO A 59 -8.87 17.58 -19.94
C PRO A 59 -8.02 18.51 -20.81
N GLY A 60 -7.78 18.10 -22.06
CA GLY A 60 -6.87 18.80 -22.96
C GLY A 60 -7.29 20.22 -23.33
N GLU A 61 -8.59 20.52 -23.26
CA GLU A 61 -9.11 21.87 -23.47
C GLU A 61 -8.89 22.84 -22.30
N VAL A 62 -8.56 22.30 -21.09
CA VAL A 62 -8.28 23.10 -19.88
C VAL A 62 -6.90 23.76 -19.96
N ILE A 63 -5.91 23.01 -20.46
CA ILE A 63 -4.54 23.49 -20.70
C ILE A 63 -4.26 23.27 -22.19
N SER A 64 -4.42 24.34 -22.97
CA SER A 64 -4.22 24.31 -24.41
C SER A 64 -2.74 24.33 -24.82
N GLN A 65 -2.45 23.92 -26.04
CA GLN A 65 -1.11 24.01 -26.61
C GLN A 65 -0.60 25.47 -26.64
N GLU A 66 -1.49 26.43 -26.91
CA GLU A 66 -1.19 27.86 -26.92
C GLU A 66 -0.72 28.35 -25.55
N MET A 67 -1.39 27.94 -24.46
CA MET A 67 -0.98 28.28 -23.10
C MET A 67 0.43 27.74 -22.78
N ILE A 68 0.76 26.55 -23.25
CA ILE A 68 2.07 25.93 -23.07
C ILE A 68 3.15 26.69 -23.84
N GLU A 69 2.89 27.07 -25.08
CA GLU A 69 3.80 27.86 -25.93
C GLU A 69 4.08 29.26 -25.37
N HIS A 70 3.08 29.89 -24.80
CA HIS A 70 3.21 31.19 -24.14
C HIS A 70 3.71 31.11 -22.70
N LYS A 71 3.99 29.91 -22.17
CA LYS A 71 4.47 29.64 -20.80
C LYS A 71 3.59 30.27 -19.73
N GLU A 72 2.27 30.18 -19.89
CA GLU A 72 1.31 30.80 -19.00
C GLU A 72 1.30 30.15 -17.60
N GLU A 73 0.61 30.82 -16.68
CA GLU A 73 0.46 30.38 -15.30
C GLU A 73 -0.96 29.90 -15.02
N ILE A 74 -1.09 28.80 -14.28
CA ILE A 74 -2.35 28.33 -13.73
C ILE A 74 -2.31 28.36 -12.20
N LYS A 75 -3.47 28.56 -11.58
CA LYS A 75 -3.61 28.45 -10.11
C LYS A 75 -4.33 27.16 -9.76
N LEU A 76 -3.71 26.36 -8.91
CA LEU A 76 -4.30 25.17 -8.35
C LEU A 76 -4.86 25.46 -6.96
N PHE A 77 -6.11 25.09 -6.74
CA PHE A 77 -6.77 25.11 -5.44
C PHE A 77 -6.97 23.68 -4.99
N TYR A 78 -6.35 23.28 -3.90
CA TYR A 78 -6.36 21.92 -3.38
C TYR A 78 -6.60 21.91 -1.85
N ASP A 79 -6.69 20.72 -1.24
CA ASP A 79 -7.02 20.57 0.18
C ASP A 79 -8.31 21.31 0.57
N ASN A 80 -9.42 21.00 -0.14
CA ASN A 80 -10.71 21.67 -0.01
C ASN A 80 -10.66 23.18 -0.27
N GLU A 81 -9.78 23.64 -1.16
CA GLU A 81 -9.57 25.05 -1.54
C GLU A 81 -8.88 25.91 -0.48
N GLU A 82 -8.38 25.30 0.60
CA GLU A 82 -7.63 26.01 1.64
C GLU A 82 -6.22 26.38 1.20
N LYS A 83 -5.65 25.63 0.25
CA LYS A 83 -4.30 25.86 -0.26
C LYS A 83 -4.33 26.27 -1.73
N ILE A 84 -3.49 27.23 -2.10
CA ILE A 84 -3.37 27.76 -3.48
C ILE A 84 -1.90 27.74 -3.90
N LYS A 85 -1.62 27.14 -5.07
CA LYS A 85 -0.29 27.19 -5.70
C LYS A 85 -0.39 27.66 -7.14
N THR A 86 0.62 28.43 -7.57
CA THR A 86 0.78 28.84 -8.96
C THR A 86 1.74 27.89 -9.66
N ILE A 87 1.32 27.36 -10.81
CA ILE A 87 2.12 26.44 -11.63
C ILE A 87 2.41 27.13 -12.96
N HIS A 88 3.69 27.29 -13.26
CA HIS A 88 4.16 27.82 -14.53
C HIS A 88 4.21 26.74 -15.60
N LEU A 89 3.55 26.94 -16.73
CA LEU A 89 3.49 26.01 -17.85
C LEU A 89 4.72 26.16 -18.75
N ASN A 90 5.93 25.96 -18.21
CA ASN A 90 7.18 26.05 -18.94
C ASN A 90 7.73 24.67 -19.32
N PRO A 91 7.70 24.25 -20.62
CA PRO A 91 8.17 22.94 -21.04
C PRO A 91 9.70 22.74 -20.90
N GLN A 92 10.45 23.80 -20.67
CA GLN A 92 11.91 23.72 -20.43
C GLN A 92 12.22 23.33 -18.97
N GLU A 93 11.32 23.62 -18.05
CA GLU A 93 11.47 23.38 -16.61
C GLU A 93 10.78 22.09 -16.14
N ARG A 94 9.64 21.75 -16.77
CA ARG A 94 8.83 20.60 -16.38
C ARG A 94 8.28 19.83 -17.58
N PHE A 95 7.93 18.57 -17.36
CA PHE A 95 7.25 17.78 -18.37
C PHE A 95 5.79 18.27 -18.53
N ILE A 96 5.41 18.63 -19.76
CA ILE A 96 4.02 18.95 -20.13
C ILE A 96 3.72 18.25 -21.43
N LYS A 97 2.66 17.45 -21.49
CA LYS A 97 2.24 16.77 -22.71
C LYS A 97 0.72 16.68 -22.82
N ASN A 98 0.21 17.11 -23.96
CA ASN A 98 -1.15 16.84 -24.40
C ASN A 98 -1.14 15.49 -25.17
N PHE A 99 -2.09 14.61 -24.86
CA PHE A 99 -2.17 13.26 -25.40
C PHE A 99 -3.18 13.11 -26.55
N LYS A 100 -3.64 14.22 -27.13
CA LYS A 100 -4.61 14.23 -28.23
C LYS A 100 -4.08 13.52 -29.49
N ASP A 101 -2.76 13.49 -29.68
CA ASP A 101 -2.08 12.79 -30.77
C ASP A 101 -2.30 11.27 -30.76
N ILE A 102 -2.57 10.66 -29.62
CA ILE A 102 -2.92 9.23 -29.49
C ILE A 102 -4.41 8.99 -29.24
N GLY A 103 -5.26 10.02 -29.36
CA GLY A 103 -6.72 9.94 -29.23
C GLY A 103 -7.25 10.07 -27.81
N ILE A 104 -6.47 10.65 -26.90
CA ILE A 104 -6.88 10.94 -25.51
C ILE A 104 -6.88 12.45 -25.32
N ASP A 105 -8.03 13.01 -24.95
CA ASP A 105 -8.18 14.44 -24.74
C ASP A 105 -7.81 14.85 -23.31
N SER A 106 -6.53 14.66 -22.97
CA SER A 106 -5.99 15.00 -21.64
C SER A 106 -4.61 15.60 -21.73
N THR A 107 -4.32 16.54 -20.83
CA THR A 107 -2.99 17.14 -20.64
C THR A 107 -2.42 16.70 -19.29
N VAL A 108 -1.16 16.31 -19.29
CA VAL A 108 -0.38 15.97 -18.09
C VAL A 108 0.67 17.05 -17.87
N VAL A 109 0.72 17.57 -16.65
CA VAL A 109 1.68 18.57 -16.19
C VAL A 109 2.45 18.00 -14.99
N GLU A 110 3.77 17.97 -15.07
CA GLU A 110 4.63 17.54 -13.95
C GLU A 110 4.52 18.53 -12.77
N ILE A 111 4.40 18.00 -11.56
CA ILE A 111 4.46 18.76 -10.32
C ILE A 111 5.87 18.60 -9.74
N LEU A 112 6.60 19.69 -9.67
CA LEU A 112 7.97 19.72 -9.19
C LEU A 112 8.02 19.88 -7.66
N THR A 113 9.13 19.52 -7.05
CA THR A 113 9.35 19.69 -5.60
C THR A 113 9.19 21.16 -5.18
N GLN A 114 9.61 22.09 -6.03
CA GLN A 114 9.46 23.54 -5.80
C GLN A 114 8.02 24.05 -5.80
N ASP A 115 7.07 23.25 -6.32
CA ASP A 115 5.64 23.59 -6.26
C ASP A 115 5.08 23.36 -4.85
N GLU A 116 5.83 22.67 -3.96
CA GLU A 116 5.50 22.42 -2.55
C GLU A 116 4.10 21.81 -2.32
N ILE A 117 3.63 20.98 -3.23
CA ILE A 117 2.39 20.21 -3.05
C ILE A 117 2.72 18.91 -2.30
N GLU A 118 2.01 18.69 -1.20
CA GLU A 118 2.25 17.53 -0.33
C GLU A 118 1.97 16.21 -1.07
N LYS A 119 2.88 15.25 -0.95
CA LYS A 119 2.80 13.94 -1.62
C LYS A 119 1.57 13.10 -1.24
N ILE A 120 0.97 13.35 -0.09
CA ILE A 120 -0.23 12.66 0.40
C ILE A 120 -1.48 12.93 -0.46
N PHE A 121 -1.48 13.99 -1.26
CA PHE A 121 -2.61 14.35 -2.12
C PHE A 121 -2.61 13.62 -3.47
N PHE A 122 -1.60 12.80 -3.78
CA PHE A 122 -1.50 12.16 -5.07
C PHE A 122 -2.13 10.76 -5.08
N LEU A 123 -3.05 10.54 -6.01
CA LEU A 123 -3.66 9.25 -6.28
C LEU A 123 -2.65 8.29 -6.94
N SER A 124 -2.85 7.00 -6.75
CA SER A 124 -2.14 5.97 -7.51
C SER A 124 -3.05 5.44 -8.62
N PRO A 125 -2.56 5.29 -9.87
CA PRO A 125 -3.32 4.67 -10.94
C PRO A 125 -3.49 3.16 -10.68
N VAL A 126 -4.37 2.52 -11.45
CA VAL A 126 -4.42 1.05 -11.52
C VAL A 126 -3.06 0.58 -12.04
N ILE A 127 -2.34 -0.21 -11.24
CA ILE A 127 -1.00 -0.69 -11.61
C ILE A 127 -1.08 -1.74 -12.71
N ASN A 128 -2.18 -2.52 -12.74
CA ASN A 128 -2.42 -3.50 -13.79
C ASN A 128 -3.07 -2.79 -14.97
N TYR A 129 -2.28 -2.51 -15.98
CA TYR A 129 -2.79 -2.06 -17.25
C TYR A 129 -3.59 -3.20 -17.88
N ILE A 130 -4.86 -2.96 -18.13
CA ILE A 130 -5.72 -3.90 -18.84
C ILE A 130 -5.55 -3.61 -20.31
N ASP A 131 -4.88 -4.49 -21.05
CA ASP A 131 -4.67 -4.36 -22.50
C ASP A 131 -6.01 -4.43 -23.27
N ASP A 132 -7.00 -5.14 -22.74
CA ASP A 132 -8.36 -5.19 -23.26
C ASP A 132 -9.36 -4.61 -22.24
N PHE A 133 -9.70 -3.34 -22.39
CA PHE A 133 -10.69 -2.64 -21.57
C PHE A 133 -12.10 -3.22 -21.67
N LYS A 134 -12.38 -4.11 -22.63
CA LYS A 134 -13.71 -4.73 -22.81
C LYS A 134 -14.17 -5.51 -21.60
N GLU A 135 -13.23 -6.05 -20.81
CA GLU A 135 -13.53 -6.74 -19.56
C GLU A 135 -14.16 -5.82 -18.50
N LEU A 136 -13.95 -4.50 -18.61
CA LEU A 136 -14.54 -3.52 -17.68
C LEU A 136 -16.00 -3.16 -17.98
N LYS A 137 -16.58 -3.67 -19.07
CA LYS A 137 -17.99 -3.42 -19.39
C LYS A 137 -18.90 -3.99 -18.30
N ASN A 138 -19.85 -3.18 -17.83
CA ASN A 138 -20.76 -3.42 -16.72
C ASN A 138 -20.13 -3.33 -15.31
N GLU A 139 -18.84 -3.02 -15.18
CA GLU A 139 -18.25 -2.76 -13.88
C GLU A 139 -18.83 -1.49 -13.23
N ASP A 140 -19.00 -1.56 -11.90
CA ASP A 140 -19.46 -0.41 -11.11
C ASP A 140 -18.33 0.62 -10.97
N ILE A 141 -18.66 1.88 -11.22
CA ILE A 141 -17.73 3.02 -11.11
C ILE A 141 -18.21 4.08 -10.12
N ILE A 142 -17.27 4.85 -9.60
CA ILE A 142 -17.52 6.02 -8.76
C ILE A 142 -16.90 7.23 -9.46
N ILE A 143 -17.68 8.29 -9.61
CA ILE A 143 -17.23 9.59 -10.12
C ILE A 143 -17.43 10.64 -9.04
N ILE A 144 -16.38 11.37 -8.71
CA ILE A 144 -16.46 12.49 -7.78
C ILE A 144 -16.80 13.75 -8.58
N GLN A 145 -17.77 14.51 -8.12
CA GLN A 145 -18.29 15.70 -8.79
C GLN A 145 -18.40 16.91 -7.86
N PHE A 146 -18.49 18.08 -8.46
CA PHE A 146 -18.78 19.32 -7.75
C PHE A 146 -20.11 19.88 -8.22
N SER A 147 -21.07 20.03 -7.32
CA SER A 147 -22.37 20.65 -7.61
C SER A 147 -22.62 21.79 -6.63
N LYS A 148 -22.94 22.98 -7.13
CA LYS A 148 -23.28 24.17 -6.33
C LYS A 148 -22.30 24.47 -5.17
N GLY A 149 -20.99 24.24 -5.39
CA GLY A 149 -19.95 24.51 -4.40
C GLY A 149 -19.67 23.35 -3.41
N SER A 150 -20.46 22.29 -3.43
CA SER A 150 -20.26 21.10 -2.60
C SER A 150 -19.65 19.95 -3.41
N LYS A 151 -18.77 19.14 -2.78
CA LYS A 151 -18.28 17.88 -3.35
C LYS A 151 -19.34 16.81 -3.18
N GLY A 152 -19.56 16.01 -4.21
CA GLY A 152 -20.43 14.86 -4.20
C GLY A 152 -19.81 13.68 -4.94
N TYR A 153 -20.48 12.55 -4.96
CA TYR A 153 -20.11 11.44 -5.81
C TYR A 153 -21.34 10.78 -6.43
N SER A 154 -21.12 10.19 -7.60
CA SER A 154 -22.16 9.39 -8.29
C SER A 154 -21.62 7.99 -8.54
N ILE A 155 -22.51 7.01 -8.43
CA ILE A 155 -22.22 5.60 -8.75
C ILE A 155 -22.94 5.25 -10.04
N GLY A 156 -22.25 4.58 -10.93
CA GLY A 156 -22.82 4.11 -12.20
C GLY A 156 -22.07 2.89 -12.71
N LYS A 157 -22.33 2.54 -13.96
CA LYS A 157 -21.70 1.41 -14.65
C LYS A 157 -21.08 1.85 -15.97
N ILE A 158 -20.03 1.16 -16.38
CA ILE A 158 -19.50 1.28 -17.75
C ILE A 158 -20.48 0.61 -18.71
N ILE A 159 -21.00 1.37 -19.67
CA ILE A 159 -22.01 0.90 -20.61
C ILE A 159 -21.35 0.40 -21.89
N GLU A 160 -20.46 1.19 -22.47
CA GLU A 160 -19.82 0.92 -23.74
C GLU A 160 -18.36 1.35 -23.73
N ILE A 161 -17.52 0.58 -24.39
CA ILE A 161 -16.09 0.83 -24.48
C ILE A 161 -15.68 0.92 -25.95
N ASN A 162 -15.01 1.99 -26.32
CA ASN A 162 -14.50 2.24 -27.65
C ASN A 162 -13.02 2.66 -27.59
N LYS A 163 -12.12 1.72 -27.82
CA LYS A 163 -10.66 1.89 -27.78
C LYS A 163 -10.17 2.49 -26.46
N TYR A 164 -10.05 3.80 -26.34
CA TYR A 164 -9.57 4.53 -25.16
C TYR A 164 -10.63 5.39 -24.50
N GLU A 165 -11.86 5.34 -25.00
CA GLU A 165 -13.02 6.06 -24.48
C GLU A 165 -14.06 5.08 -23.96
N PHE A 166 -14.81 5.43 -22.93
CA PHE A 166 -15.96 4.66 -22.47
C PHE A 166 -17.13 5.58 -22.11
N THR A 167 -18.35 5.04 -22.24
CA THR A 167 -19.56 5.69 -21.75
C THR A 167 -20.04 5.02 -20.45
N HIS A 168 -20.74 5.78 -19.62
CA HIS A 168 -21.22 5.31 -18.32
C HIS A 168 -22.64 5.77 -18.03
N SER A 169 -23.30 5.10 -17.06
CA SER A 169 -24.71 5.33 -16.73
C SER A 169 -24.96 6.50 -15.78
N THR A 170 -23.93 7.17 -15.30
CA THR A 170 -24.09 8.32 -14.40
C THR A 170 -24.55 9.55 -15.16
N ASN A 171 -25.56 10.25 -14.65
CA ASN A 171 -25.96 11.55 -15.18
C ASN A 171 -25.38 12.64 -14.28
N ILE A 172 -24.32 13.31 -14.73
CA ILE A 172 -23.54 14.25 -13.92
C ILE A 172 -23.32 15.56 -14.65
N GLU A 173 -23.70 16.65 -13.99
CA GLU A 173 -23.38 18.01 -14.44
C GLU A 173 -22.09 18.49 -13.76
N ASN A 174 -21.23 19.23 -14.49
CA ASN A 174 -20.03 19.89 -13.97
C ASN A 174 -18.93 18.98 -13.37
N SER A 175 -18.73 17.79 -13.95
CA SER A 175 -17.73 16.81 -13.50
C SER A 175 -16.53 16.64 -14.45
N GLN A 176 -16.44 17.47 -15.50
CA GLN A 176 -15.31 17.41 -16.44
C GLN A 176 -13.97 17.52 -15.72
N GLY A 177 -13.04 16.62 -16.01
CA GLY A 177 -11.75 16.51 -15.33
C GLY A 177 -11.77 15.70 -14.05
N SER A 178 -12.90 15.21 -13.59
CA SER A 178 -12.98 14.35 -12.39
C SER A 178 -12.44 12.96 -12.66
N PRO A 179 -11.69 12.39 -11.70
CA PRO A 179 -11.23 11.01 -11.82
C PRO A 179 -12.38 10.01 -11.68
N ILE A 180 -12.28 8.90 -12.40
CA ILE A 180 -13.21 7.78 -12.35
C ILE A 180 -12.52 6.57 -11.75
N PHE A 181 -13.18 5.94 -10.77
CA PHE A 181 -12.68 4.80 -10.01
C PHE A 181 -13.56 3.57 -10.23
N LEU A 182 -12.96 2.38 -10.19
CA LEU A 182 -13.73 1.15 -10.00
C LEU A 182 -14.24 1.08 -8.57
N LYS A 183 -15.53 0.74 -8.39
CA LYS A 183 -16.13 0.52 -7.08
C LYS A 183 -15.46 -0.69 -6.41
N GLY A 184 -14.99 -0.52 -5.18
CA GLY A 184 -14.25 -1.55 -4.44
C GLY A 184 -12.74 -1.54 -4.65
N ASN A 185 -12.22 -0.78 -5.63
CA ASN A 185 -10.79 -0.57 -5.82
C ASN A 185 -10.53 0.92 -6.02
N ILE A 186 -9.92 1.58 -5.02
CA ILE A 186 -9.68 3.04 -5.00
C ILE A 186 -8.54 3.43 -5.96
N LYS A 187 -8.58 2.91 -7.19
CA LYS A 187 -7.59 3.21 -8.22
C LYS A 187 -8.26 3.87 -9.40
N VAL A 188 -7.63 4.93 -9.90
CA VAL A 188 -8.16 5.70 -11.04
C VAL A 188 -8.06 4.88 -12.31
N ILE A 189 -9.16 4.76 -13.05
CA ILE A 189 -9.21 4.12 -14.37
C ILE A 189 -9.38 5.12 -15.52
N GLY A 190 -9.96 6.29 -15.25
CA GLY A 190 -10.27 7.24 -16.30
C GLY A 190 -10.46 8.66 -15.80
N ILE A 191 -10.69 9.56 -16.73
CA ILE A 191 -11.01 10.96 -16.53
C ILE A 191 -12.29 11.33 -17.25
N GLN A 192 -13.21 12.00 -16.56
CA GLN A 192 -14.47 12.50 -17.15
C GLN A 192 -14.20 13.56 -18.21
N LYS A 193 -14.69 13.34 -19.42
CA LYS A 193 -14.39 14.17 -20.57
C LYS A 193 -15.34 15.35 -20.72
N ASN A 194 -16.64 15.10 -20.61
CA ASN A 194 -17.68 16.11 -20.79
C ASN A 194 -18.96 15.73 -20.04
N SER A 195 -20.02 16.56 -20.20
CA SER A 195 -21.35 16.31 -19.64
C SER A 195 -22.14 15.17 -20.34
N GLU A 196 -21.59 14.54 -21.37
CA GLU A 196 -22.28 13.52 -22.17
C GLU A 196 -22.05 12.09 -21.66
N ASN A 197 -21.61 11.93 -20.40
CA ASN A 197 -21.31 10.61 -19.82
C ASN A 197 -20.18 9.85 -20.53
N LYS A 198 -19.22 10.57 -21.08
CA LYS A 198 -18.04 10.03 -21.75
C LYS A 198 -16.77 10.27 -20.93
N ALA A 199 -15.87 9.32 -20.95
CA ALA A 199 -14.60 9.39 -20.26
C ALA A 199 -13.48 8.73 -21.05
N ASP A 200 -12.25 9.22 -20.86
CA ASP A 200 -11.04 8.61 -21.40
C ASP A 200 -10.36 7.73 -20.36
N PHE A 201 -9.85 6.56 -20.78
CA PHE A 201 -8.98 5.74 -19.94
C PHE A 201 -7.61 6.39 -19.76
N ILE A 202 -7.06 6.37 -18.56
CA ILE A 202 -5.70 6.87 -18.29
C ILE A 202 -4.58 5.86 -18.57
N GLY A 203 -4.93 4.60 -18.85
CA GLY A 203 -3.97 3.55 -19.15
C GLY A 203 -2.96 3.90 -20.24
N PRO A 204 -3.37 4.46 -21.43
CA PRO A 204 -2.43 4.87 -22.47
C PRO A 204 -1.45 5.97 -22.02
N ILE A 205 -1.88 6.87 -21.14
CA ILE A 205 -0.99 7.88 -20.52
C ILE A 205 0.06 7.18 -19.67
N PHE A 206 -0.36 6.20 -18.88
CA PHE A 206 0.55 5.39 -18.08
C PHE A 206 1.59 4.65 -18.94
N ASN A 207 1.17 4.02 -20.03
CA ASN A 207 2.08 3.35 -20.99
C ASN A 207 3.08 4.31 -21.63
N TYR A 208 2.66 5.53 -21.95
CA TYR A 208 3.56 6.53 -22.48
C TYR A 208 4.73 6.80 -21.51
N PHE A 209 4.46 6.95 -20.20
CA PHE A 209 5.52 7.16 -19.22
C PHE A 209 6.39 5.94 -18.99
N GLN A 210 5.85 4.73 -19.10
CA GLN A 210 6.64 3.50 -19.07
C GLN A 210 7.61 3.43 -20.27
N ASN A 211 7.14 3.76 -21.47
CA ASN A 211 7.95 3.69 -22.70
C ASN A 211 9.01 4.80 -22.82
N LEU A 212 8.82 5.96 -22.20
CA LEU A 212 9.88 7.00 -22.11
C LEU A 212 11.15 6.52 -21.40
N LYS A 213 11.03 5.49 -20.55
CA LYS A 213 12.16 4.84 -19.90
C LYS A 213 13.09 4.16 -20.89
N GLU A 214 12.55 3.54 -21.93
CA GLU A 214 13.32 2.77 -22.92
C GLU A 214 14.12 3.67 -23.88
N SER A 215 13.57 4.83 -24.26
CA SER A 215 14.24 5.73 -25.21
C SER A 215 15.46 6.48 -24.61
N LYS A 216 15.47 6.74 -23.29
CA LYS A 216 16.63 7.38 -22.62
C LYS A 216 17.72 6.40 -22.23
N ALA A 217 17.38 5.14 -21.92
CA ALA A 217 18.37 4.11 -21.65
C ALA A 217 19.24 3.84 -22.91
N ASN A 218 18.64 3.88 -24.08
CA ASN A 218 19.35 3.70 -25.35
C ASN A 218 20.28 4.87 -25.73
N ASN A 219 20.06 6.08 -25.21
CA ASN A 219 20.91 7.24 -25.49
C ASN A 219 22.09 7.40 -24.49
N ILE A 220 22.04 6.74 -23.33
CA ILE A 220 23.11 6.80 -22.32
C ILE A 220 24.17 5.71 -22.59
N THR A 221 23.81 4.61 -23.24
CA THR A 221 24.77 3.53 -23.60
C THR A 221 25.71 3.85 -24.75
N ASN A 222 25.42 4.90 -25.53
CA ASN A 222 26.31 5.32 -26.64
C ASN A 222 27.38 6.35 -26.24
N ALA A 223 27.46 6.81 -25.01
CA ALA A 223 28.40 7.84 -24.59
C ALA A 223 29.57 7.35 -23.69
N ASN A 224 29.59 6.10 -23.27
CA ASN A 224 30.65 5.58 -22.37
C ASN A 224 31.12 4.17 -22.77
N THR A 225 31.79 4.04 -23.90
CA THR A 225 32.63 2.88 -24.19
C THR A 225 34.03 3.34 -24.59
N THR A 226 34.80 3.76 -23.58
CA THR A 226 36.27 3.64 -23.64
C THR A 226 36.77 3.33 -22.23
N ASN A 227 37.47 2.17 -22.16
CA ASN A 227 38.33 1.71 -21.06
C ASN A 227 37.69 1.12 -19.80
N ALA A 228 37.70 -0.22 -19.70
CA ALA A 228 38.45 -0.92 -18.66
C ALA A 228 38.44 -2.44 -18.90
N ASN A 229 39.62 -2.97 -19.22
CA ASN A 229 39.96 -4.39 -19.03
C ASN A 229 39.93 -4.69 -17.51
N ASN A 230 39.28 -5.80 -17.11
CA ASN A 230 39.90 -6.79 -16.22
C ASN A 230 38.92 -7.91 -15.84
N THR A 231 39.32 -9.11 -16.20
CA THR A 231 39.22 -10.43 -15.53
C THR A 231 38.26 -10.60 -14.38
N ALA A 232 37.25 -11.45 -14.57
CA ALA A 232 36.74 -12.35 -13.53
C ALA A 232 36.20 -13.64 -14.18
N ASN A 233 36.61 -14.75 -13.61
CA ASN A 233 36.25 -16.12 -13.94
C ASN A 233 34.73 -16.34 -13.87
N ASP A 234 34.14 -16.84 -14.94
CA ASP A 234 32.85 -17.48 -14.92
C ASP A 234 32.94 -18.91 -15.45
N ASN A 235 32.90 -19.81 -14.52
CA ASN A 235 32.61 -21.19 -14.80
C ASN A 235 31.08 -21.42 -14.73
N ASN A 236 30.60 -21.93 -15.84
CA ASN A 236 29.47 -22.86 -16.00
C ASN A 236 28.17 -22.31 -16.59
N THR A 237 27.78 -22.98 -17.65
CA THR A 237 26.49 -23.15 -18.31
C THR A 237 26.16 -22.21 -19.50
N ASN A 238 27.05 -22.04 -20.47
CA ASN A 238 26.61 -21.67 -21.81
C ASN A 238 27.58 -22.19 -22.88
N LYS A 239 27.82 -23.49 -22.91
CA LYS A 239 28.64 -24.13 -23.94
C LYS A 239 27.88 -24.58 -25.19
N ASN A 240 26.56 -24.37 -25.29
CA ASN A 240 25.80 -24.93 -26.41
C ASN A 240 25.37 -23.94 -27.51
N THR A 241 25.59 -22.64 -27.38
CA THR A 241 25.21 -21.67 -28.44
C THR A 241 26.35 -21.20 -29.33
N LYS A 242 27.61 -21.54 -29.03
CA LYS A 242 28.76 -21.34 -29.92
C LYS A 242 29.34 -22.66 -30.41
N ALA A 243 28.53 -23.74 -30.52
CA ALA A 243 29.02 -25.02 -31.02
C ALA A 243 29.27 -24.94 -32.52
N ASN A 244 30.54 -24.94 -32.88
CA ASN A 244 31.12 -25.46 -34.10
C ASN A 244 30.24 -25.47 -35.38
N TYR A 245 30.03 -24.31 -36.00
CA TYR A 245 29.51 -24.23 -37.36
C TYR A 245 30.56 -24.45 -38.44
N SER A 246 31.67 -25.11 -38.13
CA SER A 246 32.82 -25.23 -39.01
C SER A 246 32.68 -26.27 -40.14
N LYS A 247 31.69 -27.18 -40.07
CA LYS A 247 31.37 -28.10 -41.16
C LYS A 247 29.88 -28.23 -41.34
N ARG A 248 29.38 -27.67 -42.42
CA ARG A 248 28.00 -27.78 -42.88
C ARG A 248 27.98 -28.18 -44.34
N THR A 249 26.99 -28.97 -44.72
CA THR A 249 26.76 -29.36 -46.11
C THR A 249 25.42 -28.81 -46.55
N LYS A 250 25.42 -28.21 -47.76
CA LYS A 250 24.17 -27.79 -48.41
C LYS A 250 23.71 -28.88 -49.37
N GLU A 251 22.49 -29.36 -49.20
CA GLU A 251 21.87 -30.32 -50.12
C GLU A 251 21.27 -29.59 -51.33
N GLU A 252 21.08 -30.30 -52.44
CA GLU A 252 20.47 -29.75 -53.67
C GLU A 252 19.07 -29.18 -53.48
N ASN A 253 18.33 -29.66 -52.44
CA ASN A 253 17.00 -29.17 -52.06
C ASN A 253 17.07 -27.90 -51.15
N GLY A 254 18.25 -27.27 -50.96
CA GLY A 254 18.45 -26.06 -50.19
C GLY A 254 18.55 -26.27 -48.68
N ILE A 255 18.54 -27.51 -48.18
CA ILE A 255 18.69 -27.82 -46.76
C ILE A 255 20.16 -27.68 -46.35
N ILE A 256 20.44 -26.97 -45.27
CA ILE A 256 21.76 -26.90 -44.65
C ILE A 256 21.80 -27.87 -43.47
N ARG A 257 22.69 -28.91 -43.56
CA ARG A 257 22.91 -29.87 -42.44
C ARG A 257 24.17 -29.53 -41.67
N PHE A 258 24.10 -29.71 -40.36
CA PHE A 258 25.21 -29.51 -39.44
C PHE A 258 25.79 -30.85 -38.98
N GLU A 259 27.04 -30.91 -38.57
CA GLU A 259 27.67 -32.14 -38.02
C GLU A 259 26.91 -32.72 -36.80
N SER A 260 26.19 -31.88 -36.02
CA SER A 260 25.33 -32.31 -34.93
C SER A 260 24.12 -33.15 -35.37
N GLY A 261 23.85 -33.23 -36.68
CA GLY A 261 22.68 -33.83 -37.27
C GLY A 261 21.48 -32.88 -37.35
N ASN A 262 21.54 -31.72 -36.77
CA ASN A 262 20.52 -30.68 -36.90
C ASN A 262 20.53 -30.15 -38.36
N TYR A 263 19.42 -29.56 -38.79
CA TYR A 263 19.32 -29.02 -40.15
C TYR A 263 18.45 -27.77 -40.23
N TYR A 264 18.80 -26.92 -41.18
CA TYR A 264 18.11 -25.64 -41.40
C TYR A 264 17.40 -25.62 -42.74
N LYS A 265 16.21 -25.02 -42.77
CA LYS A 265 15.45 -24.71 -43.98
C LYS A 265 15.03 -23.24 -43.92
N GLY A 266 15.44 -22.46 -44.91
CA GLY A 266 15.08 -21.04 -44.94
C GLY A 266 15.92 -20.23 -45.87
N GLU A 267 15.81 -18.92 -45.74
CA GLU A 267 16.58 -17.97 -46.49
C GLU A 267 18.06 -17.97 -46.05
N GLU A 268 18.94 -17.74 -46.98
CA GLU A 268 20.37 -17.63 -46.73
C GLU A 268 20.98 -16.50 -47.56
N LYS A 269 22.06 -15.97 -47.06
CA LYS A 269 22.92 -15.01 -47.75
C LYS A 269 24.36 -15.46 -47.64
N ASP A 270 25.04 -15.65 -48.80
CA ASP A 270 26.44 -16.10 -48.84
C ASP A 270 26.69 -17.43 -48.08
N GLY A 271 25.72 -18.36 -48.13
CA GLY A 271 25.77 -19.63 -47.42
C GLY A 271 25.56 -19.51 -45.91
N ILE A 272 25.09 -18.38 -45.39
CA ILE A 272 24.86 -18.06 -43.99
C ILE A 272 23.33 -17.89 -43.79
N ARG A 273 22.78 -18.45 -42.72
CA ARG A 273 21.35 -18.29 -42.39
C ARG A 273 21.03 -16.80 -42.27
N HIS A 274 20.04 -16.37 -43.03
CA HIS A 274 19.59 -14.99 -43.08
C HIS A 274 18.10 -14.95 -43.40
N GLY A 275 17.39 -13.83 -43.14
CA GLY A 275 15.96 -13.72 -43.42
C GLY A 275 15.10 -14.67 -42.58
N LYS A 276 14.08 -15.29 -43.17
CA LYS A 276 13.20 -16.23 -42.50
C LYS A 276 13.65 -17.68 -42.60
N GLY A 277 13.62 -18.44 -41.49
CA GLY A 277 14.01 -19.85 -41.53
C GLY A 277 13.73 -20.64 -40.28
N ILE A 278 13.82 -21.97 -40.45
CA ILE A 278 13.51 -22.94 -39.40
C ILE A 278 14.73 -23.83 -39.20
N LEU A 279 15.19 -23.91 -37.96
CA LEU A 279 16.23 -24.85 -37.53
C LEU A 279 15.55 -26.04 -36.83
N TYR A 280 15.92 -27.23 -37.22
CA TYR A 280 15.41 -28.48 -36.68
C TYR A 280 16.48 -29.21 -35.87
N TYR A 281 16.05 -29.88 -34.82
CA TYR A 281 16.83 -30.95 -34.17
C TYR A 281 17.03 -32.13 -35.13
N LYS A 282 18.01 -32.96 -34.88
CA LYS A 282 18.27 -34.18 -35.66
C LYS A 282 17.08 -35.16 -35.74
N ASN A 283 16.19 -35.12 -34.74
CA ASN A 283 14.97 -35.94 -34.69
C ASN A 283 13.80 -35.37 -35.50
N GLY A 284 14.01 -34.22 -36.17
CA GLY A 284 12.97 -33.56 -36.97
C GLY A 284 12.08 -32.57 -36.23
N ASN A 285 12.21 -32.46 -34.91
CA ASN A 285 11.47 -31.45 -34.15
C ASN A 285 12.03 -30.04 -34.41
N ILE A 286 11.18 -29.04 -34.40
CA ILE A 286 11.61 -27.64 -34.54
C ILE A 286 12.39 -27.22 -33.29
N PHE A 287 13.58 -26.64 -33.48
CA PHE A 287 14.34 -25.96 -32.45
C PHE A 287 14.03 -24.46 -32.42
N TYR A 288 14.09 -23.82 -33.61
CA TYR A 288 13.82 -22.38 -33.75
C TYR A 288 13.14 -22.10 -35.09
N GLU A 289 12.18 -21.23 -35.06
CA GLU A 289 11.49 -20.68 -36.24
C GLU A 289 11.40 -19.17 -36.11
N GLY A 290 11.93 -18.41 -37.06
CA GLY A 290 11.91 -16.95 -37.01
C GLY A 290 12.90 -16.26 -37.93
N ASP A 291 13.27 -15.05 -37.49
CA ASP A 291 14.20 -14.18 -38.21
C ASP A 291 15.67 -14.57 -37.90
N TRP A 292 16.50 -14.47 -38.91
CA TRP A 292 17.93 -14.77 -38.88
C TRP A 292 18.76 -13.64 -39.46
N VAL A 293 19.82 -13.29 -38.78
CA VAL A 293 20.87 -12.39 -39.30
C VAL A 293 22.24 -12.98 -38.97
N ASP A 294 23.05 -13.18 -39.98
CA ASP A 294 24.44 -13.67 -39.88
C ASP A 294 24.57 -14.92 -38.97
N ASP A 295 23.81 -15.98 -39.31
CA ASP A 295 23.74 -17.26 -38.61
C ASP A 295 23.11 -17.21 -37.18
N SER A 296 22.62 -16.07 -36.73
CA SER A 296 22.04 -15.90 -35.39
C SER A 296 20.56 -15.59 -35.47
N PRO A 297 19.71 -16.18 -34.58
CA PRO A 297 18.36 -15.68 -34.33
C PRO A 297 18.38 -14.18 -34.02
N GLU A 298 17.55 -13.42 -34.75
CA GLU A 298 17.42 -11.98 -34.60
C GLU A 298 15.95 -11.60 -34.81
N GLY A 299 15.46 -10.47 -34.26
CA GLY A 299 14.08 -10.07 -34.47
C GLY A 299 13.07 -11.01 -33.80
N ASN A 300 11.99 -11.37 -34.47
CA ASN A 300 10.92 -12.19 -33.89
C ASN A 300 11.09 -13.68 -34.20
N GLY A 301 10.84 -14.52 -33.21
CA GLY A 301 10.92 -15.97 -33.40
C GLY A 301 10.28 -16.80 -32.29
N LYS A 302 10.23 -18.11 -32.55
CA LYS A 302 9.81 -19.14 -31.60
C LYS A 302 10.96 -20.11 -31.38
N LEU A 303 11.36 -20.27 -30.14
CA LEU A 303 12.36 -21.26 -29.69
C LEU A 303 11.64 -22.36 -28.92
N ILE A 304 11.92 -23.63 -29.27
CA ILE A 304 11.36 -24.80 -28.59
C ILE A 304 12.53 -25.57 -27.94
N GLU A 305 12.49 -25.68 -26.63
CA GLU A 305 13.47 -26.43 -25.84
C GLU A 305 13.26 -27.96 -25.95
N GLU A 306 14.29 -28.75 -25.71
CA GLU A 306 14.18 -30.23 -25.77
C GLU A 306 13.13 -30.80 -24.79
N ASN A 307 12.88 -30.13 -23.67
CA ASN A 307 11.84 -30.52 -22.68
C ASN A 307 10.41 -30.19 -23.13
N GLY A 308 10.26 -29.53 -24.30
CA GLY A 308 8.98 -29.12 -24.88
C GLY A 308 8.48 -27.76 -24.44
N ASN A 309 9.16 -27.07 -23.53
CA ASN A 309 8.86 -25.67 -23.25
C ASN A 309 9.20 -24.79 -24.45
N TYR A 310 8.56 -23.64 -24.59
CA TYR A 310 8.86 -22.78 -25.71
C TYR A 310 8.71 -21.30 -25.40
N TYR A 311 9.54 -20.53 -26.07
CA TYR A 311 9.54 -19.08 -26.03
C TYR A 311 9.01 -18.52 -27.35
N ILE A 312 8.21 -17.46 -27.29
CA ILE A 312 7.80 -16.66 -28.45
C ILE A 312 8.11 -15.21 -28.13
N GLY A 313 8.92 -14.56 -28.94
CA GLY A 313 9.30 -13.17 -28.70
C GLY A 313 10.49 -12.71 -29.52
N GLN A 314 11.12 -11.66 -29.03
CA GLN A 314 12.22 -11.01 -29.70
C GLN A 314 13.57 -11.68 -29.34
N PHE A 315 14.47 -11.70 -30.29
CA PHE A 315 15.82 -12.21 -30.19
C PHE A 315 16.83 -11.16 -30.61
N LYS A 316 18.01 -11.21 -30.02
CA LYS A 316 19.18 -10.41 -30.40
C LYS A 316 20.43 -11.25 -30.24
N LYS A 317 21.18 -11.43 -31.35
CA LYS A 317 22.39 -12.25 -31.38
C LYS A 317 22.21 -13.65 -30.83
N GLY A 318 21.06 -14.28 -31.13
CA GLY A 318 20.73 -15.63 -30.71
C GLY A 318 20.18 -15.77 -29.28
N LEU A 319 20.07 -14.69 -28.53
CA LEU A 319 19.55 -14.68 -27.16
C LEU A 319 18.16 -14.05 -27.10
N ARG A 320 17.28 -14.53 -26.21
CA ARG A 320 16.00 -13.89 -25.94
C ARG A 320 16.26 -12.46 -25.46
N HIS A 321 15.59 -11.50 -26.10
CA HIS A 321 15.80 -10.09 -25.84
C HIS A 321 14.51 -9.32 -26.11
N GLY A 322 14.29 -8.15 -25.47
CA GLY A 322 13.06 -7.39 -25.66
C GLY A 322 11.84 -8.11 -25.11
N LYS A 323 10.69 -7.95 -25.74
CA LYS A 323 9.42 -8.55 -25.28
C LYS A 323 9.28 -10.02 -25.68
N GLY A 324 8.82 -10.86 -24.75
CA GLY A 324 8.59 -12.26 -25.04
C GLY A 324 7.70 -12.98 -24.02
N LYS A 325 7.25 -14.18 -24.46
CA LYS A 325 6.38 -15.06 -23.69
C LYS A 325 7.02 -16.44 -23.58
N MET A 326 7.07 -16.97 -22.38
CA MET A 326 7.53 -18.33 -22.10
C MET A 326 6.36 -19.23 -21.73
N TYR A 327 6.31 -20.39 -22.33
CA TYR A 327 5.27 -21.38 -22.12
C TYR A 327 5.89 -22.70 -21.68
N ASN A 328 5.17 -23.46 -20.85
CA ASN A 328 5.54 -24.82 -20.56
C ASN A 328 5.14 -25.75 -21.73
N LYS A 329 5.53 -27.01 -21.67
CA LYS A 329 5.23 -28.04 -22.69
C LYS A 329 3.74 -28.28 -22.94
N ASN A 330 2.87 -27.92 -22.00
CA ASN A 330 1.41 -28.04 -22.13
C ASN A 330 0.78 -26.80 -22.79
N GLY A 331 1.58 -25.80 -23.15
CA GLY A 331 1.10 -24.53 -23.71
C GLY A 331 0.60 -23.51 -22.69
N GLU A 332 0.85 -23.75 -21.40
CA GLU A 332 0.48 -22.79 -20.35
C GLU A 332 1.55 -21.70 -20.22
N LEU A 333 1.12 -20.46 -20.20
CA LEU A 333 2.01 -19.30 -20.01
C LEU A 333 2.67 -19.35 -18.62
N THR A 334 4.00 -19.20 -18.58
CA THR A 334 4.77 -19.17 -17.33
C THR A 334 5.40 -17.80 -17.07
N TYR A 335 5.75 -17.07 -18.13
CA TYR A 335 6.26 -15.70 -18.04
C TYR A 335 5.89 -14.91 -19.30
N GLU A 336 5.56 -13.64 -19.11
CA GLU A 336 5.39 -12.64 -20.17
C GLU A 336 6.01 -11.33 -19.71
N GLY A 337 6.97 -10.80 -20.47
CA GLY A 337 7.66 -9.58 -20.09
C GLY A 337 8.93 -9.31 -20.88
N ASP A 338 9.80 -8.51 -20.28
CA ASP A 338 11.06 -8.11 -20.85
C ASP A 338 12.16 -9.14 -20.62
N TYR A 339 13.03 -9.29 -21.61
CA TYR A 339 14.22 -10.12 -21.56
C TYR A 339 15.46 -9.32 -21.97
N VAL A 340 16.56 -9.55 -21.28
CA VAL A 340 17.88 -9.08 -21.68
C VAL A 340 18.85 -10.25 -21.64
N ASN A 341 19.38 -10.65 -22.80
CA ASN A 341 20.36 -11.74 -22.93
C ASN A 341 19.93 -13.02 -22.19
N ASP A 342 18.74 -13.55 -22.53
CA ASP A 342 18.09 -14.74 -21.96
C ASP A 342 17.55 -14.61 -20.55
N ILE A 343 17.74 -13.49 -19.87
CA ILE A 343 17.35 -13.27 -18.48
C ILE A 343 16.08 -12.40 -18.42
N GLU A 344 15.12 -12.77 -17.54
CA GLU A 344 13.97 -11.94 -17.24
C GLU A 344 14.45 -10.62 -16.62
N GLU A 345 14.08 -9.50 -17.24
CA GLU A 345 14.54 -8.16 -16.85
C GLU A 345 13.38 -7.18 -17.02
N GLY A 346 13.45 -5.99 -16.41
CA GLY A 346 12.42 -4.97 -16.60
C GLY A 346 11.06 -5.35 -16.03
N TYR A 347 9.98 -5.21 -16.79
CA TYR A 347 8.62 -5.45 -16.31
C TYR A 347 8.02 -6.73 -16.90
N GLY A 348 7.37 -7.54 -16.05
CA GLY A 348 6.79 -8.78 -16.52
C GLY A 348 5.75 -9.39 -15.57
N LYS A 349 5.05 -10.40 -16.08
CA LYS A 349 4.13 -11.29 -15.35
C LYS A 349 4.74 -12.68 -15.27
N LYS A 350 4.92 -13.20 -14.06
CA LYS A 350 5.41 -14.57 -13.82
C LYS A 350 4.35 -15.40 -13.12
N ILE A 351 3.99 -16.52 -13.72
CA ILE A 351 2.98 -17.44 -13.19
C ILE A 351 3.71 -18.65 -12.61
N ILE A 352 3.39 -18.97 -11.36
CA ILE A 352 3.96 -20.15 -10.68
C ILE A 352 3.03 -21.37 -10.83
N PRO A 353 3.51 -22.61 -10.61
CA PRO A 353 2.72 -23.82 -10.85
C PRO A 353 1.39 -23.92 -10.09
N SER A 354 1.23 -23.22 -8.98
CA SER A 354 -0.05 -23.13 -8.24
C SER A 354 -1.13 -22.32 -8.99
N GLY A 355 -0.73 -21.59 -10.05
CA GLY A 355 -1.55 -20.63 -10.78
C GLY A 355 -1.52 -19.21 -10.19
N SER A 356 -0.93 -19.03 -9.01
CA SER A 356 -0.67 -17.68 -8.47
C SER A 356 0.37 -16.97 -9.35
N TYR A 357 0.36 -15.65 -9.35
CA TYR A 357 1.26 -14.90 -10.23
C TYR A 357 1.75 -13.59 -9.61
N TYR A 358 2.89 -13.16 -10.09
CA TYR A 358 3.49 -11.88 -9.80
C TYR A 358 3.43 -10.99 -11.04
N ILE A 359 3.15 -9.72 -10.87
CA ILE A 359 3.28 -8.68 -11.88
C ILE A 359 4.14 -7.57 -11.30
N GLY A 360 5.23 -7.22 -11.98
CA GLY A 360 6.13 -6.18 -11.49
C GLY A 360 7.50 -6.21 -12.13
N GLN A 361 8.44 -5.57 -11.46
CA GLN A 361 9.80 -5.42 -11.96
C GLN A 361 10.66 -6.64 -11.67
N PHE A 362 11.53 -6.97 -12.62
CA PHE A 362 12.53 -8.02 -12.55
C PHE A 362 13.92 -7.44 -12.76
N LYS A 363 14.88 -8.01 -12.08
CA LYS A 363 16.31 -7.76 -12.27
C LYS A 363 17.07 -9.06 -12.13
N GLN A 364 17.83 -9.43 -13.15
CA GLN A 364 18.58 -10.70 -13.18
C GLN A 364 17.69 -11.94 -12.86
N GLY A 365 16.48 -12.00 -13.42
CA GLY A 365 15.53 -13.10 -13.24
C GLY A 365 14.83 -13.14 -11.89
N LYS A 366 15.06 -12.19 -11.00
CA LYS A 366 14.46 -12.08 -9.68
C LYS A 366 13.48 -10.92 -9.61
N ARG A 367 12.41 -11.06 -8.80
CA ARG A 367 11.53 -9.94 -8.46
C ARG A 367 12.36 -8.89 -7.75
N ASN A 368 12.37 -7.67 -8.28
CA ASN A 368 13.19 -6.59 -7.76
C ASN A 368 12.54 -5.25 -8.12
N GLY A 369 12.42 -4.31 -7.18
CA GLY A 369 11.64 -3.09 -7.35
C GLY A 369 10.17 -3.30 -7.04
N LYS A 370 9.27 -2.53 -7.66
CA LYS A 370 7.84 -2.54 -7.34
C LYS A 370 7.10 -3.67 -8.07
N GLY A 371 6.14 -4.28 -7.35
CA GLY A 371 5.30 -5.31 -7.94
C GLY A 371 4.19 -5.79 -7.01
N ALA A 372 3.35 -6.66 -7.55
CA ALA A 372 2.20 -7.20 -6.86
C ALA A 372 2.07 -8.72 -7.05
N MET A 373 1.61 -9.41 -6.03
CA MET A 373 1.36 -10.85 -6.04
C MET A 373 -0.15 -11.11 -5.95
N TYR A 374 -0.59 -12.11 -6.70
CA TYR A 374 -2.00 -12.47 -6.80
C TYR A 374 -2.19 -13.98 -6.64
N LYS A 375 -3.32 -14.37 -6.10
CA LYS A 375 -3.81 -15.74 -6.19
C LYS A 375 -4.24 -16.07 -7.63
N LYS A 376 -4.44 -17.35 -7.94
CA LYS A 376 -4.92 -17.82 -9.24
C LYS A 376 -6.25 -17.16 -9.67
N ASN A 377 -7.13 -16.86 -8.72
CA ASN A 377 -8.42 -16.19 -8.97
C ASN A 377 -8.32 -14.67 -9.17
N GLY A 378 -7.11 -14.11 -9.17
CA GLY A 378 -6.89 -12.67 -9.34
C GLY A 378 -6.95 -11.84 -8.06
N GLU A 379 -7.19 -12.43 -6.90
CA GLU A 379 -7.15 -11.71 -5.62
C GLU A 379 -5.73 -11.26 -5.28
N LEU A 380 -5.56 -9.98 -4.96
CA LEU A 380 -4.31 -9.39 -4.51
C LEU A 380 -3.92 -9.96 -3.14
N THR A 381 -2.68 -10.42 -2.99
CA THR A 381 -2.13 -10.90 -1.72
C THR A 381 -1.03 -10.01 -1.18
N TYR A 382 -0.25 -9.38 -2.05
CA TYR A 382 0.81 -8.44 -1.67
C TYR A 382 1.00 -7.39 -2.77
N GLU A 383 1.24 -6.16 -2.37
CA GLU A 383 1.66 -5.06 -3.24
C GLU A 383 2.74 -4.25 -2.51
N GLY A 384 3.89 -4.04 -3.15
CA GLY A 384 4.99 -3.31 -2.53
C GLY A 384 6.32 -3.46 -3.25
N GLU A 385 7.40 -3.23 -2.52
CA GLU A 385 8.76 -3.30 -3.01
C GLU A 385 9.36 -4.69 -2.79
N PHE A 386 10.26 -5.09 -3.69
CA PHE A 386 10.97 -6.36 -3.65
C PHE A 386 12.47 -6.14 -3.86
N VAL A 387 13.28 -6.91 -3.16
CA VAL A 387 14.70 -7.08 -3.41
C VAL A 387 15.00 -8.58 -3.43
N ASP A 388 15.58 -9.06 -4.52
CA ASP A 388 15.99 -10.47 -4.70
C ASP A 388 14.91 -11.49 -4.32
N ASN A 389 13.66 -11.27 -4.78
CA ASN A 389 12.47 -12.07 -4.52
C ASN A 389 11.81 -11.88 -3.14
N ALA A 390 12.40 -11.19 -2.19
CA ALA A 390 11.83 -10.90 -0.88
C ALA A 390 11.09 -9.56 -0.87
N ALA A 391 10.00 -9.46 -0.10
CA ALA A 391 9.38 -8.17 0.19
C ALA A 391 10.35 -7.30 0.99
N GLU A 392 10.53 -6.04 0.55
CA GLU A 392 11.45 -5.08 1.14
C GLU A 392 10.81 -3.69 1.10
N GLY A 393 11.27 -2.75 1.96
CA GLY A 393 10.73 -1.39 1.94
C GLY A 393 9.24 -1.33 2.31
N HIS A 394 8.45 -0.52 1.62
CA HIS A 394 7.04 -0.34 1.91
C HIS A 394 6.14 -1.29 1.10
N GLY A 395 5.12 -1.84 1.76
CA GLY A 395 4.16 -2.70 1.09
C GLY A 395 2.88 -2.94 1.89
N LYS A 396 1.91 -3.57 1.22
CA LYS A 396 0.65 -4.04 1.78
C LYS A 396 0.55 -5.55 1.57
N ILE A 397 0.32 -6.31 2.63
CA ILE A 397 -0.04 -7.73 2.56
C ILE A 397 -1.48 -7.92 2.99
N ILE A 398 -2.23 -8.74 2.26
CA ILE A 398 -3.64 -9.06 2.53
C ILE A 398 -3.71 -10.54 2.86
N HIS A 399 -4.29 -10.87 4.01
CA HIS A 399 -4.49 -12.23 4.49
C HIS A 399 -5.79 -12.85 3.95
N ASP A 400 -5.94 -14.18 4.05
CA ASP A 400 -7.09 -14.91 3.52
C ASP A 400 -8.42 -14.52 4.19
N ASP A 401 -8.40 -14.08 5.45
CA ASP A 401 -9.55 -13.56 6.19
C ASP A 401 -9.94 -12.13 5.81
N GLY A 402 -9.15 -11.50 4.91
CA GLY A 402 -9.30 -10.13 4.46
C GLY A 402 -8.67 -9.08 5.37
N SER A 403 -8.10 -9.46 6.52
CA SER A 403 -7.25 -8.56 7.31
C SER A 403 -6.00 -8.18 6.53
N TYR A 404 -5.39 -7.04 6.85
CA TYR A 404 -4.22 -6.60 6.09
C TYR A 404 -3.25 -5.76 6.93
N TYR A 405 -1.99 -5.82 6.52
CA TYR A 405 -0.93 -4.98 7.06
C TYR A 405 -0.46 -3.99 5.99
N ILE A 406 -0.21 -2.77 6.39
CA ILE A 406 0.46 -1.74 5.59
C ILE A 406 1.65 -1.23 6.39
N GLY A 407 2.85 -1.28 5.80
CA GLY A 407 4.04 -0.80 6.50
C GLY A 407 5.33 -1.27 5.86
N GLN A 408 6.40 -1.22 6.64
CA GLN A 408 7.72 -1.59 6.20
C GLN A 408 7.96 -3.10 6.29
N PHE A 409 8.75 -3.60 5.34
CA PHE A 409 9.22 -4.98 5.26
C PHE A 409 10.74 -5.01 5.19
N LYS A 410 11.31 -6.05 5.73
CA LYS A 410 12.72 -6.38 5.61
C LYS A 410 12.86 -7.89 5.45
N GLU A 411 13.54 -8.33 4.39
CA GLU A 411 13.74 -9.76 4.09
C GLU A 411 12.44 -10.57 4.12
N GLY A 412 11.35 -10.01 3.59
CA GLY A 412 10.02 -10.63 3.54
C GLY A 412 9.23 -10.59 4.85
N LYS A 413 9.74 -9.96 5.90
CA LYS A 413 9.10 -9.88 7.22
C LYS A 413 8.61 -8.47 7.50
N ARG A 414 7.47 -8.34 8.18
CA ARG A 414 7.02 -7.04 8.73
C ARG A 414 8.10 -6.51 9.67
N HIS A 415 8.55 -5.29 9.42
CA HIS A 415 9.66 -4.67 10.15
C HIS A 415 9.49 -3.15 10.13
N GLY A 416 10.13 -2.41 11.07
CA GLY A 416 9.99 -0.94 11.13
C GLY A 416 8.56 -0.49 11.43
N LYS A 417 8.14 0.62 10.87
CA LYS A 417 6.81 1.19 11.11
C LYS A 417 5.73 0.52 10.25
N GLY A 418 4.57 0.24 10.86
CA GLY A 418 3.43 -0.30 10.14
C GLY A 418 2.16 -0.39 10.96
N ALA A 419 1.06 -0.70 10.28
CA ALA A 419 -0.26 -0.83 10.88
C ALA A 419 -0.96 -2.09 10.37
N PHE A 420 -1.68 -2.75 11.27
CA PHE A 420 -2.46 -3.96 11.00
C PHE A 420 -3.95 -3.66 11.19
N TYR A 421 -4.76 -4.10 10.23
CA TYR A 421 -6.18 -3.78 10.14
C TYR A 421 -7.03 -5.04 10.00
N LEU A 422 -8.24 -4.99 10.53
CA LEU A 422 -9.29 -5.93 10.19
C LEU A 422 -9.78 -5.72 8.75
N LYS A 423 -10.51 -6.68 8.21
CA LYS A 423 -11.12 -6.62 6.87
C LYS A 423 -12.00 -5.38 6.66
N ASN A 424 -12.70 -4.93 7.70
CA ASN A 424 -13.56 -3.74 7.66
C ASN A 424 -12.79 -2.40 7.71
N GLY A 425 -11.45 -2.45 7.80
CA GLY A 425 -10.59 -1.28 7.87
C GLY A 425 -10.31 -0.75 9.28
N ASN A 426 -10.90 -1.35 10.32
CA ASN A 426 -10.58 -0.95 11.69
C ASN A 426 -9.15 -1.36 12.05
N PRO A 427 -8.35 -0.45 12.63
CA PRO A 427 -7.01 -0.77 13.06
C PRO A 427 -7.03 -1.71 14.28
N ILE A 428 -6.06 -2.62 14.33
CA ILE A 428 -5.76 -3.46 15.50
C ILE A 428 -4.49 -2.96 16.18
N TYR A 429 -3.48 -2.62 15.39
CA TYR A 429 -2.20 -2.16 15.93
C TYR A 429 -1.52 -1.20 14.94
N GLU A 430 -0.93 -0.16 15.46
CA GLU A 430 -0.09 0.80 14.75
C GLU A 430 1.20 1.02 15.56
N GLY A 431 2.37 0.81 14.95
CA GLY A 431 3.61 0.99 15.69
C GLY A 431 4.82 0.33 15.05
N ASP A 432 5.81 0.03 15.91
CA ASP A 432 7.03 -0.62 15.49
C ASP A 432 6.87 -2.14 15.38
N TYR A 433 7.54 -2.73 14.40
CA TYR A 433 7.60 -4.17 14.16
C TYR A 433 9.04 -4.65 14.05
N VAL A 434 9.32 -5.81 14.60
CA VAL A 434 10.55 -6.56 14.39
C VAL A 434 10.19 -8.01 14.10
N ASN A 435 10.60 -8.52 12.94
CA ASN A 435 10.38 -9.91 12.52
C ASN A 435 8.93 -10.38 12.74
N HIS A 436 7.97 -9.66 12.15
CA HIS A 436 6.52 -9.88 12.20
C HIS A 436 5.82 -9.50 13.52
N LEU A 437 6.52 -9.23 14.60
CA LEU A 437 5.93 -8.97 15.92
C LEU A 437 5.96 -7.47 16.26
N PRO A 438 4.91 -6.93 16.90
CA PRO A 438 4.95 -5.65 17.57
C PRO A 438 6.14 -5.55 18.52
N GLU A 439 6.92 -4.47 18.39
CA GLU A 439 8.13 -4.21 19.21
C GLU A 439 8.28 -2.70 19.38
N GLY A 440 8.89 -2.23 20.49
CA GLY A 440 9.07 -0.79 20.70
C GLY A 440 7.77 -0.05 21.01
N ASN A 441 7.54 1.10 20.40
CA ASN A 441 6.37 1.93 20.67
C ASN A 441 5.23 1.63 19.71
N GLY A 442 4.00 1.56 20.25
CA GLY A 442 2.82 1.31 19.43
C GLY A 442 1.51 1.67 20.11
N LYS A 443 0.44 1.58 19.31
CA LYS A 443 -0.94 1.75 19.72
C LYS A 443 -1.72 0.49 19.37
N TYR A 444 -2.35 -0.12 20.35
CA TYR A 444 -3.21 -1.29 20.20
C TYR A 444 -4.66 -0.90 20.44
N TYR A 445 -5.57 -1.35 19.58
CA TYR A 445 -6.99 -1.07 19.66
C TYR A 445 -7.75 -2.31 20.11
N GLU A 446 -8.62 -2.15 21.09
CA GLU A 446 -9.50 -3.19 21.60
C GLU A 446 -10.86 -3.20 20.85
N GLU A 447 -11.61 -4.29 20.93
CA GLU A 447 -12.87 -4.45 20.21
C GLU A 447 -13.96 -3.45 20.63
N ASP A 448 -13.93 -2.99 21.88
CA ASP A 448 -14.87 -1.99 22.42
C ASP A 448 -14.55 -0.54 22.01
N GLY A 449 -13.46 -0.35 21.26
CA GLY A 449 -12.94 0.93 20.81
C GLY A 449 -12.00 1.61 21.79
N SER A 450 -11.73 1.02 22.96
CA SER A 450 -10.65 1.46 23.83
C SER A 450 -9.30 1.17 23.21
N TYR A 451 -8.24 1.84 23.67
CA TYR A 451 -6.92 1.64 23.10
C TYR A 451 -5.79 1.84 24.09
N ILE A 452 -4.67 1.22 23.83
CA ILE A 452 -3.46 1.30 24.66
C ILE A 452 -2.32 1.87 23.83
N ILE A 453 -1.64 2.89 24.36
CA ILE A 453 -0.42 3.46 23.79
C ILE A 453 0.73 3.16 24.74
N GLY A 454 1.78 2.50 24.23
CA GLY A 454 2.92 2.19 25.10
C GLY A 454 3.97 1.32 24.45
N GLN A 455 4.73 0.64 25.30
CA GLN A 455 5.84 -0.20 24.90
C GLN A 455 5.42 -1.65 24.66
N PHE A 456 5.91 -2.20 23.55
CA PHE A 456 5.67 -3.59 23.15
C PHE A 456 6.98 -4.35 23.12
N LYS A 457 6.92 -5.62 23.46
CA LYS A 457 8.04 -6.55 23.35
C LYS A 457 7.52 -7.91 22.93
N LYS A 458 8.04 -8.44 21.82
CA LYS A 458 7.65 -9.75 21.26
C LYS A 458 6.12 -9.90 21.08
N GLY A 459 5.45 -8.85 20.66
CA GLY A 459 4.02 -8.84 20.40
C GLY A 459 3.12 -8.57 21.59
N ALA A 460 3.65 -8.44 22.80
CA ALA A 460 2.90 -8.14 24.01
C ALA A 460 3.21 -6.72 24.52
N ILE A 461 2.24 -6.09 25.19
CA ILE A 461 2.45 -4.84 25.92
C ILE A 461 3.38 -5.16 27.10
N ASN A 462 4.53 -4.49 27.16
CA ASN A 462 5.58 -4.77 28.15
C ASN A 462 6.42 -3.51 28.39
N GLY A 463 6.33 -2.96 29.58
CA GLY A 463 6.91 -1.66 29.95
C GLY A 463 5.86 -0.63 30.26
N LYS A 464 6.13 0.65 30.05
CA LYS A 464 5.18 1.73 30.31
C LYS A 464 4.12 1.82 29.23
N ALA A 465 2.84 1.90 29.65
CA ALA A 465 1.73 2.10 28.75
C ALA A 465 0.55 2.81 29.40
N VAL A 466 -0.25 3.48 28.57
CA VAL A 466 -1.46 4.18 28.99
C VAL A 466 -2.64 3.59 28.24
N LYS A 467 -3.66 3.14 28.99
CA LYS A 467 -4.93 2.67 28.45
C LYS A 467 -5.95 3.81 28.46
N TYR A 468 -6.63 3.96 27.34
CA TYR A 468 -7.65 4.97 27.12
C TYR A 468 -9.01 4.33 26.82
N HIS A 469 -10.06 4.92 27.31
CA HIS A 469 -11.42 4.67 26.84
C HIS A 469 -11.57 5.21 25.40
N LYS A 470 -12.55 4.71 24.66
CA LYS A 470 -12.84 5.13 23.28
C LYS A 470 -13.06 6.63 23.07
N ASP A 471 -13.46 7.35 24.13
CA ASP A 471 -13.62 8.82 24.12
C ASP A 471 -12.34 9.59 24.46
N GLY A 472 -11.22 8.90 24.66
CA GLY A 472 -9.92 9.48 24.95
C GLY A 472 -9.60 9.72 26.42
N ARG A 473 -10.53 9.39 27.36
CA ARG A 473 -10.24 9.47 28.81
C ARG A 473 -9.25 8.37 29.21
N VAL A 474 -8.29 8.71 30.07
CA VAL A 474 -7.35 7.74 30.63
C VAL A 474 -8.08 6.79 31.59
N ILE A 475 -7.89 5.49 31.41
CA ILE A 475 -8.34 4.43 32.32
C ILE A 475 -7.20 4.00 33.24
N TYR A 476 -6.02 3.77 32.65
CA TYR A 476 -4.85 3.30 33.38
C TYR A 476 -3.58 3.92 32.80
N ASP A 477 -2.65 4.28 33.69
CA ASP A 477 -1.31 4.78 33.32
C ASP A 477 -0.30 4.10 34.26
N GLY A 478 0.56 3.23 33.70
CA GLY A 478 1.47 2.47 34.53
C GLY A 478 2.30 1.42 33.79
N ASP A 479 2.81 0.49 34.62
CA ASP A 479 3.63 -0.61 34.15
C ASP A 479 2.77 -1.77 33.66
N TYR A 480 3.23 -2.42 32.59
CA TYR A 480 2.65 -3.65 32.03
C TYR A 480 3.70 -4.74 31.92
N VAL A 481 3.29 -5.95 32.19
CA VAL A 481 4.04 -7.17 31.90
C VAL A 481 3.13 -8.16 31.18
N ASN A 482 3.53 -8.58 29.97
CA ASN A 482 2.77 -9.56 29.18
C ASN A 482 1.27 -9.23 29.06
N ASN A 483 0.93 -8.02 28.65
CA ASN A 483 -0.43 -7.48 28.47
C ASN A 483 -1.22 -7.22 29.76
N GLN A 484 -0.66 -7.43 30.95
CA GLN A 484 -1.32 -7.20 32.21
C GLN A 484 -0.72 -5.99 32.93
N PRO A 485 -1.54 -5.10 33.54
CA PRO A 485 -1.06 -4.10 34.48
C PRO A 485 -0.29 -4.78 35.62
N GLU A 486 0.95 -4.33 35.83
CA GLU A 486 1.87 -4.91 36.80
C GLU A 486 2.77 -3.81 37.38
N GLY A 487 3.20 -3.93 38.64
CA GLY A 487 4.05 -2.91 39.23
C GLY A 487 3.30 -1.63 39.60
N ASN A 488 3.88 -0.46 39.36
CA ASN A 488 3.29 0.81 39.76
C ASN A 488 2.39 1.41 38.67
N GLY A 489 1.22 1.90 39.06
CA GLY A 489 0.30 2.55 38.14
C GLY A 489 -0.77 3.41 38.82
N LYS A 490 -1.46 4.18 37.97
CA LYS A 490 -2.64 4.95 38.30
C LYS A 490 -3.84 4.37 37.53
N TYR A 491 -4.84 3.91 38.25
CA TYR A 491 -6.12 3.44 37.68
C TYR A 491 -7.21 4.46 37.95
N ILE A 492 -7.93 4.89 36.92
CA ILE A 492 -9.00 5.89 37.01
C ILE A 492 -10.34 5.18 36.72
N TYR A 493 -11.25 5.22 37.69
CA TYR A 493 -12.58 4.63 37.60
C TYR A 493 -13.54 5.52 36.78
N GLU A 494 -14.67 4.96 36.36
CA GLU A 494 -15.70 5.70 35.62
C GLU A 494 -16.27 6.88 36.43
N THR A 495 -16.32 6.78 37.77
CA THR A 495 -16.71 7.87 38.68
C THR A 495 -15.77 9.06 38.67
N GLY A 496 -14.54 8.87 38.14
CA GLY A 496 -13.43 9.80 38.20
C GLY A 496 -12.54 9.65 39.44
N ASP A 497 -12.92 8.80 40.39
CA ASP A 497 -12.05 8.42 41.50
C ASP A 497 -10.85 7.65 40.96
N TYR A 498 -9.76 7.59 41.72
CA TYR A 498 -8.57 6.92 41.22
C TYR A 498 -7.75 6.26 42.31
N PHE A 499 -7.07 5.21 41.92
CA PHE A 499 -6.05 4.50 42.69
C PHE A 499 -4.65 4.84 42.17
N VAL A 500 -3.69 4.97 43.05
CA VAL A 500 -2.26 5.08 42.73
C VAL A 500 -1.49 4.12 43.64
N GLY A 501 -0.83 3.14 43.04
CA GLY A 501 -0.11 2.14 43.83
C GLY A 501 0.38 0.97 43.01
N GLN A 502 0.65 -0.12 43.70
CA GLN A 502 1.12 -1.37 43.11
C GLN A 502 -0.05 -2.22 42.58
N LEU A 503 0.18 -2.81 41.43
CA LEU A 503 -0.74 -3.80 40.84
C LEU A 503 0.01 -5.12 40.61
N LYS A 504 -0.75 -6.20 40.61
CA LYS A 504 -0.30 -7.54 40.25
C LYS A 504 -1.40 -8.24 39.48
N ASN A 505 -1.09 -8.71 38.25
CA ASN A 505 -2.07 -9.31 37.35
C ASN A 505 -3.32 -8.43 37.12
N GLY A 506 -3.16 -7.12 37.04
CA GLY A 506 -4.24 -6.15 36.87
C GLY A 506 -5.05 -5.80 38.10
N MET A 507 -4.79 -6.41 39.25
CA MET A 507 -5.44 -6.17 40.55
C MET A 507 -4.58 -5.31 41.47
N ARG A 508 -5.20 -4.46 42.31
CA ARG A 508 -4.48 -3.69 43.34
C ARG A 508 -3.81 -4.67 44.30
N HIS A 509 -2.51 -4.45 44.53
CA HIS A 509 -1.70 -5.32 45.38
C HIS A 509 -0.59 -4.51 46.02
N GLY A 510 -0.09 -4.93 47.23
CA GLY A 510 0.97 -4.19 47.92
C GLY A 510 0.51 -2.80 48.40
N LYS A 511 1.36 -1.80 48.35
CA LYS A 511 1.09 -0.43 48.81
C LYS A 511 0.31 0.38 47.77
N GLY A 512 -0.75 1.10 48.23
CA GLY A 512 -1.54 1.95 47.35
C GLY A 512 -2.38 3.00 48.08
N LYS A 513 -2.85 3.98 47.29
CA LYS A 513 -3.67 5.09 47.75
C LYS A 513 -4.90 5.25 46.87
N CYS A 514 -6.05 5.43 47.50
CA CYS A 514 -7.31 5.76 46.79
C CYS A 514 -7.64 7.22 46.99
N PHE A 515 -8.12 7.85 45.94
CA PHE A 515 -8.52 9.25 45.91
C PHE A 515 -9.91 9.41 45.28
N THR A 516 -10.65 10.39 45.74
CA THR A 516 -11.84 10.87 45.03
C THR A 516 -11.42 11.60 43.75
N LYS A 517 -12.36 11.82 42.83
CA LYS A 517 -12.19 12.61 41.60
C LYS A 517 -11.62 14.03 41.85
N ASN A 518 -11.86 14.59 43.00
CA ASN A 518 -11.36 15.92 43.39
C ASN A 518 -9.97 15.87 44.05
N GLY A 519 -9.35 14.71 44.12
CA GLY A 519 -8.00 14.53 44.65
C GLY A 519 -7.95 14.39 46.18
N LYS A 520 -9.12 14.25 46.90
CA LYS A 520 -9.13 13.98 48.34
C LYS A 520 -8.68 12.54 48.57
N LEU A 521 -7.72 12.32 49.44
CA LEU A 521 -7.25 11.00 49.86
C LEU A 521 -8.35 10.31 50.67
N VAL A 522 -8.67 9.06 50.32
CA VAL A 522 -9.66 8.24 51.00
C VAL A 522 -9.04 7.08 51.75
N TYR A 523 -8.01 6.47 51.17
CA TYR A 523 -7.29 5.35 51.80
C TYR A 523 -5.80 5.39 51.41
N ASP A 524 -4.95 5.02 52.36
CA ASP A 524 -3.50 4.86 52.20
C ASP A 524 -3.08 3.60 52.98
N GLY A 525 -2.73 2.52 52.27
CA GLY A 525 -2.45 1.25 52.96
C GLY A 525 -2.13 0.10 52.00
N ASP A 526 -2.22 -1.09 52.59
CA ASP A 526 -1.95 -2.35 51.92
C ASP A 526 -3.20 -2.88 51.15
N PHE A 527 -2.94 -3.55 50.07
CA PHE A 527 -3.92 -4.23 49.21
C PHE A 527 -3.48 -5.66 48.88
N ALA A 528 -4.44 -6.55 48.79
CA ALA A 528 -4.26 -7.87 48.20
C ALA A 528 -5.49 -8.22 47.37
N ASP A 529 -5.29 -8.63 46.11
CA ASP A 529 -6.31 -9.09 45.18
C ASP A 529 -7.55 -8.14 45.12
N ASP A 530 -7.27 -6.83 44.92
CA ASP A 530 -8.21 -5.71 44.84
C ASP A 530 -8.86 -5.27 46.19
N GLU A 531 -8.59 -5.94 47.28
CA GLU A 531 -9.18 -5.61 48.58
C GLU A 531 -8.17 -4.91 49.47
N MET A 532 -8.66 -4.03 50.38
CA MET A 532 -7.82 -3.49 51.45
C MET A 532 -7.44 -4.64 52.39
N GLU A 533 -6.13 -4.80 52.62
CA GLU A 533 -5.55 -5.89 53.42
C GLU A 533 -4.38 -5.35 54.24
N GLY A 534 -4.10 -5.95 55.41
CA GLY A 534 -2.96 -5.49 56.23
C GLY A 534 -3.19 -4.12 56.86
N ASN A 535 -2.20 -3.27 56.93
CA ASN A 535 -2.30 -1.98 57.63
C ASN A 535 -2.64 -0.85 56.68
N GLY A 536 -3.55 0.05 57.13
CA GLY A 536 -3.93 1.22 56.34
C GLY A 536 -4.52 2.36 57.17
N THR A 537 -4.68 3.50 56.52
CA THR A 537 -5.36 4.69 57.02
C THR A 537 -6.59 4.96 56.13
N LEU A 538 -7.76 4.97 56.71
CA LEU A 538 -9.04 5.31 56.05
C LEU A 538 -9.49 6.69 56.49
N TYR A 539 -9.66 7.61 55.56
CA TYR A 539 -10.05 9.00 55.78
C TYR A 539 -11.54 9.18 55.52
N TYR A 540 -12.26 9.82 56.45
CA TYR A 540 -13.67 10.12 56.35
C TYR A 540 -13.93 11.52 55.78
N ASP A 541 -15.18 11.80 55.44
CA ASP A 541 -15.52 13.06 54.80
C ASP A 541 -15.39 14.28 55.70
N ASP A 542 -15.57 14.11 57.02
CA ASP A 542 -15.41 15.15 58.01
C ASP A 542 -13.92 15.46 58.36
N GLY A 543 -13.01 14.72 57.74
CA GLY A 543 -11.56 14.85 57.92
C GLY A 543 -11.01 13.99 59.05
N SER A 544 -11.83 13.29 59.81
CA SER A 544 -11.39 12.28 60.79
C SER A 544 -10.83 11.05 60.03
N TYR A 545 -10.06 10.20 60.73
CA TYR A 545 -9.50 9.04 60.08
C TYR A 545 -9.24 7.88 61.07
N TYR A 546 -9.28 6.67 60.50
CA TYR A 546 -8.92 5.42 61.15
C TYR A 546 -7.53 4.97 60.70
N VAL A 547 -6.74 4.48 61.66
CA VAL A 547 -5.44 3.83 61.39
C VAL A 547 -5.45 2.46 62.06
N GLY A 548 -5.30 1.41 61.26
CA GLY A 548 -5.31 0.05 61.77
C GLY A 548 -5.34 -1.01 60.68
N PRO A 549 -5.54 -2.28 61.13
CA PRO A 549 -5.56 -3.40 60.20
C PRO A 549 -6.89 -3.52 59.45
N PHE A 550 -6.77 -4.05 58.24
CA PHE A 550 -7.87 -4.39 57.32
C PHE A 550 -7.74 -5.84 56.91
N LYS A 551 -8.86 -6.48 56.64
CA LYS A 551 -8.97 -7.82 56.07
C LYS A 551 -10.17 -7.88 55.16
N LYS A 552 -9.98 -8.38 53.94
CA LYS A 552 -11.02 -8.46 52.91
C LYS A 552 -11.84 -7.16 52.75
N GLY A 553 -11.16 -6.03 52.65
CA GLY A 553 -11.78 -4.71 52.50
C GLY A 553 -12.43 -4.11 53.75
N GLN A 554 -12.44 -4.80 54.88
CA GLN A 554 -13.07 -4.36 56.15
C GLN A 554 -12.03 -4.13 57.22
N ARG A 555 -12.32 -3.23 58.16
CA ARG A 555 -11.52 -3.05 59.39
C ARG A 555 -11.58 -4.33 60.21
N ASP A 556 -10.42 -4.86 60.64
CA ASP A 556 -10.35 -6.13 61.35
C ASP A 556 -9.13 -6.12 62.30
N GLY A 557 -9.36 -6.18 63.62
CA GLY A 557 -8.35 -6.09 64.66
C GLY A 557 -8.28 -4.72 65.37
N ASN A 558 -7.21 -4.49 66.10
CA ASN A 558 -7.03 -3.29 66.93
C ASN A 558 -6.60 -2.08 66.11
N GLY A 559 -7.39 -1.02 66.12
CA GLY A 559 -7.12 0.23 65.42
C GLY A 559 -7.27 1.48 66.29
N LYS A 560 -6.99 2.62 65.69
CA LYS A 560 -7.04 3.95 66.30
C LYS A 560 -7.86 4.89 65.43
N GLU A 561 -8.74 5.66 66.05
CA GLU A 561 -9.48 6.71 65.37
C GLU A 561 -8.99 8.10 65.85
N TYR A 562 -8.88 9.01 64.91
CA TYR A 562 -8.37 10.36 65.12
C TYR A 562 -9.38 11.39 64.58
N ASP A 563 -9.40 12.58 65.17
CA ASP A 563 -10.12 13.73 64.60
C ASP A 563 -9.34 14.33 63.43
N LYS A 564 -9.93 15.31 62.77
CA LYS A 564 -9.32 16.03 61.62
C LYS A 564 -8.02 16.76 61.92
N ASN A 565 -7.72 17.02 63.24
CA ASN A 565 -6.52 17.71 63.72
C ASN A 565 -5.43 16.71 64.15
N GLY A 566 -5.67 15.40 64.09
CA GLY A 566 -4.76 14.36 64.49
C GLY A 566 -4.79 14.00 65.98
N LYS A 567 -5.81 14.50 66.76
CA LYS A 567 -6.01 14.11 68.14
C LYS A 567 -6.64 12.71 68.18
N LEU A 568 -6.06 11.80 68.94
CA LEU A 568 -6.60 10.46 69.19
C LEU A 568 -7.96 10.56 69.90
N LEU A 569 -8.99 9.99 69.30
CA LEU A 569 -10.34 9.95 69.82
C LEU A 569 -10.60 8.68 70.64
N ARG A 570 -10.20 7.52 70.09
CA ARG A 570 -10.40 6.23 70.73
C ARG A 570 -9.49 5.13 70.21
N LEU A 571 -9.28 4.12 71.05
CA LEU A 571 -8.80 2.80 70.65
C LEU A 571 -9.99 1.88 70.46
N ILE A 572 -10.00 1.14 69.36
CA ILE A 572 -11.21 0.34 68.99
C ILE A 572 -10.77 -0.95 68.31
N GLU A 573 -11.38 -2.04 68.71
CA GLU A 573 -11.24 -3.33 68.06
C GLU A 573 -12.37 -3.54 67.06
N TYR A 574 -12.04 -4.01 65.87
CA TYR A 574 -13.02 -4.36 64.85
C TYR A 574 -12.93 -5.86 64.57
N GLU A 575 -14.08 -6.48 64.32
CA GLU A 575 -14.21 -7.83 63.80
C GLU A 575 -15.11 -7.79 62.56
N ASN A 576 -14.55 -8.11 61.37
CA ASN A 576 -15.25 -8.05 60.08
C ASN A 576 -16.03 -6.73 59.87
N GLY A 577 -15.42 -5.59 60.13
CA GLY A 577 -15.97 -4.24 59.96
C GLY A 577 -16.88 -3.76 61.07
N VAL A 578 -17.25 -4.60 62.03
CA VAL A 578 -18.10 -4.27 63.18
C VAL A 578 -17.28 -3.90 64.39
N PRO A 579 -17.51 -2.72 65.01
CA PRO A 579 -16.79 -2.35 66.22
C PRO A 579 -17.18 -3.23 67.41
N SER A 580 -16.22 -3.70 68.18
CA SER A 580 -16.50 -4.40 69.43
C SER A 580 -17.03 -3.42 70.51
N SER A 581 -17.81 -3.92 71.45
CA SER A 581 -18.39 -3.14 72.57
C SER A 581 -17.33 -2.59 73.55
N SER A 582 -16.06 -2.90 73.36
CA SER A 582 -14.94 -2.55 74.26
C SER A 582 -14.12 -1.31 73.84
N ALA A 583 -14.74 -0.39 73.04
CA ALA A 583 -14.05 0.84 72.64
C ALA A 583 -13.60 1.66 73.86
N GLN A 584 -12.30 1.87 74.05
CA GLN A 584 -11.76 2.74 75.08
C GLN A 584 -11.69 4.18 74.58
N ILE A 585 -12.52 5.06 75.17
CA ILE A 585 -12.42 6.52 74.92
C ILE A 585 -11.14 7.03 75.61
N VAL A 586 -10.30 7.72 74.89
CA VAL A 586 -9.11 8.38 75.43
C VAL A 586 -9.57 9.74 75.94
N GLU A 587 -9.83 9.87 77.28
CA GLU A 587 -10.08 11.16 77.89
C GLU A 587 -8.83 12.04 77.77
N SER A 588 -9.00 13.31 77.32
CA SER A 588 -7.98 14.29 76.99
C SER A 588 -7.27 14.83 78.24
#